data_eda9375d3c1ebf1d9a37489539f489a1
#
_entry.id   eda9375d3c1ebf1d9a37489539f489a1
#
_cell.length_a   1.000
_cell.length_b   1.000
_cell.length_c   1.000
_cell.angle_alpha   90.00
_cell.angle_beta   90.00
_cell.angle_gamma   90.00
#
_symmetry.space_group_name_H-M   'P 1'
#
loop_
_entity.id
_entity.type
_entity.pdbx_description
1 polymer ?
#
loop_
_entity_poly.entity_id
_entity_poly.type
_entity_poly.pdbx_seq_one_letter_code
_entity_poly.pdbx_strand_id
1 'polypeptide(L)'
;NSDQAGMDTVAKYKKNEMPPSFELWEKIAEGRPEFGIPAVFYGAPDESMWMSFTVTINKNPKLLNYIQDFSRNHPGGGALMTFKDSSWLLSIVVARQPHFKNQPLDTQIFWGYSLNMFANGDYVKKPMYKCTGREIMKELMGHLQIPKKEQAEMMRGLICRTSIMPYIDSQFQPRRIGDRPLVNPKGYENFAFVSQFAEVPEDVVFTMEYSVRAAQQAVYYLMGVDKELTPVSKHQYSPKVLLDSFFKLHS
;
A
#
# COMPACT_ATOMS: atom_id res chain seq x y z
N ASN A 1 -14.91 17.87 -6.68
CA ASN A 1 -14.86 17.98 -5.23
C ASN A 1 -14.37 16.65 -4.62
N SER A 2 -13.04 16.50 -4.55
CA SER A 2 -12.39 15.32 -3.98
C SER A 2 -12.73 15.12 -2.50
N ASP A 3 -12.98 16.21 -1.78
CA ASP A 3 -13.20 16.20 -0.33
C ASP A 3 -14.55 15.57 0.05
N GLN A 4 -15.61 15.86 -0.70
CA GLN A 4 -16.93 15.28 -0.47
C GLN A 4 -16.94 13.78 -0.78
N ALA A 5 -16.36 13.37 -1.90
CA ALA A 5 -16.25 11.95 -2.28
C ALA A 5 -15.47 11.13 -1.24
N GLY A 6 -14.42 11.72 -0.64
CA GLY A 6 -13.67 11.10 0.45
C GLY A 6 -14.53 10.91 1.70
N MET A 7 -15.26 11.95 2.12
CA MET A 7 -16.15 11.86 3.29
C MET A 7 -17.29 10.87 3.09
N ASP A 8 -17.88 10.84 1.89
CA ASP A 8 -18.96 9.90 1.55
C ASP A 8 -18.44 8.46 1.58
N THR A 9 -17.22 8.22 1.06
CA THR A 9 -16.57 6.91 1.11
C THR A 9 -16.34 6.48 2.56
N VAL A 10 -15.77 7.34 3.41
CA VAL A 10 -15.56 7.03 4.83
C VAL A 10 -16.88 6.74 5.53
N ALA A 11 -17.92 7.56 5.30
CA ALA A 11 -19.23 7.36 5.91
C ALA A 11 -19.86 6.03 5.50
N LYS A 12 -19.71 5.63 4.23
CA LYS A 12 -20.18 4.36 3.71
C LYS A 12 -19.55 3.17 4.44
N TYR A 13 -18.22 3.12 4.50
CA TYR A 13 -17.52 1.98 5.08
C TYR A 13 -17.55 1.95 6.61
N LYS A 14 -17.65 3.09 7.28
CA LYS A 14 -17.90 3.15 8.73
C LYS A 14 -19.26 2.55 9.15
N LYS A 15 -20.22 2.44 8.24
CA LYS A 15 -21.49 1.75 8.47
C LYS A 15 -21.39 0.22 8.27
N ASN A 16 -20.19 -0.33 8.10
CA ASN A 16 -19.95 -1.74 7.81
C ASN A 16 -20.70 -2.24 6.56
N GLU A 17 -20.86 -1.39 5.54
CA GLU A 17 -21.38 -1.83 4.26
C GLU A 17 -20.33 -2.73 3.59
N MET A 18 -20.62 -4.03 3.57
CA MET A 18 -19.74 -5.03 2.97
C MET A 18 -19.65 -4.84 1.46
N PRO A 19 -18.44 -4.82 0.88
CA PRO A 19 -18.30 -4.83 -0.57
C PRO A 19 -18.89 -6.10 -1.17
N PRO A 20 -19.51 -6.03 -2.37
CA PRO A 20 -20.11 -7.21 -3.01
C PRO A 20 -19.16 -8.39 -3.20
N SER A 21 -17.86 -8.14 -3.34
CA SER A 21 -16.82 -9.17 -3.44
C SER A 21 -16.67 -9.99 -2.15
N PHE A 22 -16.72 -9.34 -0.99
CA PHE A 22 -16.70 -10.03 0.30
C PHE A 22 -18.03 -10.73 0.58
N GLU A 23 -19.16 -10.12 0.21
CA GLU A 23 -20.47 -10.74 0.33
C GLU A 23 -20.55 -12.04 -0.51
N LEU A 24 -20.02 -12.03 -1.72
CA LEU A 24 -19.93 -13.23 -2.55
C LEU A 24 -19.03 -14.29 -1.90
N TRP A 25 -17.86 -13.88 -1.37
CA TRP A 25 -16.95 -14.79 -0.72
C TRP A 25 -17.57 -15.43 0.53
N GLU A 26 -18.30 -14.67 1.36
CA GLU A 26 -19.05 -15.22 2.49
C GLU A 26 -20.04 -16.31 2.04
N LYS A 27 -20.81 -16.05 0.99
CA LYS A 27 -21.78 -17.00 0.45
C LYS A 27 -21.12 -18.29 -0.05
N ILE A 28 -19.97 -18.19 -0.71
CA ILE A 28 -19.27 -19.39 -1.20
C ILE A 28 -18.49 -20.11 -0.12
N ALA A 29 -18.12 -19.45 0.97
CA ALA A 29 -17.41 -20.02 2.10
C ALA A 29 -18.34 -20.66 3.14
N GLU A 30 -19.64 -20.40 3.06
CA GLU A 30 -20.62 -20.94 4.01
C GLU A 30 -20.58 -22.46 4.06
N GLY A 31 -20.27 -23.01 5.25
CA GLY A 31 -20.11 -24.46 5.46
C GLY A 31 -18.87 -25.08 4.81
N ARG A 32 -17.92 -24.27 4.32
CA ARG A 32 -16.71 -24.69 3.64
C ARG A 32 -15.48 -24.07 4.25
N PRO A 33 -14.95 -24.63 5.34
CA PRO A 33 -13.80 -24.04 6.06
C PRO A 33 -12.54 -23.95 5.18
N GLU A 34 -12.42 -24.77 4.16
CA GLU A 34 -11.34 -24.72 3.17
C GLU A 34 -11.31 -23.44 2.33
N PHE A 35 -12.40 -22.66 2.34
CA PHE A 35 -12.50 -21.36 1.66
C PHE A 35 -12.15 -20.17 2.55
N GLY A 36 -11.64 -20.43 3.75
CA GLY A 36 -11.20 -19.41 4.69
C GLY A 36 -12.33 -18.69 5.41
N ILE A 37 -11.97 -17.60 6.09
CA ILE A 37 -12.89 -16.78 6.90
C ILE A 37 -12.86 -15.33 6.40
N PRO A 38 -13.71 -14.94 5.44
CA PRO A 38 -13.71 -13.59 4.87
C PRO A 38 -13.84 -12.47 5.90
N ALA A 39 -14.59 -12.70 6.98
CA ALA A 39 -14.80 -11.75 8.06
C ALA A 39 -13.49 -11.21 8.69
N VAL A 40 -12.42 -12.00 8.69
CA VAL A 40 -11.08 -11.58 9.16
C VAL A 40 -10.54 -10.40 8.34
N PHE A 41 -10.99 -10.25 7.09
CA PHE A 41 -10.47 -9.22 6.19
C PHE A 41 -11.32 -7.96 6.10
N TYR A 42 -12.61 -8.02 6.46
CA TYR A 42 -13.49 -6.85 6.40
C TYR A 42 -14.04 -6.40 7.75
N GLY A 43 -13.79 -7.16 8.82
CA GLY A 43 -14.40 -6.94 10.13
C GLY A 43 -13.95 -5.67 10.86
N ALA A 44 -12.83 -5.06 10.47
CA ALA A 44 -12.28 -3.86 11.11
C ALA A 44 -11.94 -2.78 10.06
N PRO A 45 -12.93 -2.18 9.37
CA PRO A 45 -12.66 -1.22 8.31
C PRO A 45 -11.93 0.04 8.80
N ASP A 46 -12.17 0.48 10.03
CA ASP A 46 -11.49 1.66 10.59
C ASP A 46 -9.98 1.40 10.82
N GLU A 47 -9.59 0.16 11.08
CA GLU A 47 -8.20 -0.23 11.28
C GLU A 47 -7.47 -0.59 9.97
N SER A 48 -8.23 -0.99 8.94
CA SER A 48 -7.69 -1.43 7.66
C SER A 48 -7.75 -0.37 6.55
N MET A 49 -8.25 0.81 6.86
CA MET A 49 -8.48 1.88 5.89
C MET A 49 -7.27 2.81 5.77
N TRP A 50 -6.75 2.93 4.56
CA TRP A 50 -5.73 3.92 4.22
C TRP A 50 -6.29 5.07 3.41
N MET A 51 -5.59 6.18 3.45
CA MET A 51 -5.74 7.23 2.45
C MET A 51 -4.46 7.36 1.65
N SER A 52 -4.57 7.12 0.36
CA SER A 52 -3.48 7.28 -0.60
C SER A 52 -3.59 8.60 -1.33
N PHE A 53 -2.47 9.12 -1.82
CA PHE A 53 -2.44 10.28 -2.71
C PHE A 53 -1.38 10.12 -3.78
N THR A 54 -1.68 10.62 -4.96
CA THR A 54 -0.74 10.69 -6.08
C THR A 54 -0.46 12.14 -6.41
N VAL A 55 0.81 12.45 -6.60
CA VAL A 55 1.28 13.79 -6.94
C VAL A 55 1.85 13.77 -8.34
N THR A 56 1.34 14.65 -9.17
CA THR A 56 1.89 14.95 -10.50
C THR A 56 2.43 16.38 -10.49
N ILE A 57 3.66 16.56 -10.92
CA ILE A 57 4.32 17.86 -11.00
C ILE A 57 4.71 18.13 -12.44
N ASN A 58 4.20 19.20 -13.00
CA ASN A 58 4.48 19.62 -14.38
C ASN A 58 5.46 20.78 -14.41
N LYS A 59 6.54 20.65 -15.19
CA LYS A 59 7.52 21.70 -15.47
C LYS A 59 8.19 22.34 -14.25
N ASN A 60 8.23 21.63 -13.12
CA ASN A 60 8.83 22.13 -11.88
C ASN A 60 9.50 21.00 -11.09
N PRO A 61 10.78 20.70 -11.29
CA PRO A 61 11.48 19.62 -10.61
C PRO A 61 11.85 19.91 -9.15
N LYS A 62 11.60 21.11 -8.64
CA LYS A 62 12.14 21.57 -7.35
C LYS A 62 11.78 20.68 -6.17
N LEU A 63 10.50 20.30 -6.07
CA LEU A 63 10.06 19.45 -4.95
C LEU A 63 10.67 18.06 -5.03
N LEU A 64 10.70 17.44 -6.20
CA LEU A 64 11.27 16.10 -6.33
C LEU A 64 12.79 16.11 -6.09
N ASN A 65 13.49 17.11 -6.63
CA ASN A 65 14.91 17.29 -6.37
C ASN A 65 15.18 17.46 -4.85
N TYR A 66 14.38 18.29 -4.19
CA TYR A 66 14.49 18.46 -2.75
C TYR A 66 14.28 17.13 -1.98
N ILE A 67 13.27 16.35 -2.35
CA ILE A 67 13.01 15.03 -1.75
C ILE A 67 14.21 14.09 -1.96
N GLN A 68 14.80 14.08 -3.14
CA GLN A 68 15.97 13.26 -3.46
C GLN A 68 17.19 13.68 -2.62
N ASP A 69 17.46 14.97 -2.54
CA ASP A 69 18.56 15.51 -1.73
C ASP A 69 18.35 15.22 -0.24
N PHE A 70 17.13 15.44 0.26
CA PHE A 70 16.76 15.17 1.66
C PHE A 70 16.93 13.70 2.03
N SER A 71 16.52 12.79 1.16
CA SER A 71 16.64 11.34 1.35
C SER A 71 18.03 10.79 1.07
N ARG A 72 18.96 11.60 0.55
CA ARG A 72 20.27 11.18 0.04
C ARG A 72 20.20 10.05 -0.98
N ASN A 73 19.11 9.95 -1.69
CA ASN A 73 18.94 8.98 -2.78
C ASN A 73 19.45 9.56 -4.09
N HIS A 74 20.04 8.69 -4.88
CA HIS A 74 20.43 9.06 -6.23
C HIS A 74 19.19 9.24 -7.12
N PRO A 75 19.20 10.17 -8.08
CA PRO A 75 18.16 10.28 -9.08
C PRO A 75 17.90 8.90 -9.73
N GLY A 76 16.68 8.42 -9.62
CA GLY A 76 16.29 7.11 -10.12
C GLY A 76 16.51 5.94 -9.17
N GLY A 77 16.99 6.16 -7.95
CA GLY A 77 17.17 5.11 -6.94
C GLY A 77 15.88 4.55 -6.34
N GLY A 78 14.78 5.28 -6.51
CA GLY A 78 13.52 4.98 -5.82
C GLY A 78 13.66 5.15 -4.30
N ALA A 79 12.66 5.69 -3.62
CA ALA A 79 12.71 5.87 -2.18
C ALA A 79 11.34 5.61 -1.57
N LEU A 80 11.33 4.85 -0.49
CA LEU A 80 10.24 4.82 0.46
C LEU A 80 10.70 5.61 1.70
N MET A 81 10.03 6.71 2.00
CA MET A 81 10.27 7.49 3.21
C MET A 81 9.04 7.46 4.09
N THR A 82 9.22 7.06 5.34
CA THR A 82 8.19 7.11 6.37
C THR A 82 8.57 8.18 7.39
N PHE A 83 7.65 9.09 7.66
CA PHE A 83 7.83 10.14 8.65
C PHE A 83 7.36 9.61 10.01
N LYS A 84 8.29 9.12 10.82
CA LYS A 84 7.99 8.45 12.10
C LYS A 84 7.23 9.33 13.09
N ASP A 85 7.45 10.64 13.03
CA ASP A 85 6.82 11.62 13.93
C ASP A 85 5.53 12.22 13.34
N SER A 86 5.06 11.70 12.20
CA SER A 86 3.81 12.13 11.59
C SER A 86 2.60 11.54 12.30
N SER A 87 1.70 12.39 12.80
CA SER A 87 0.43 11.97 13.37
C SER A 87 -0.45 11.21 12.37
N TRP A 88 -0.26 11.45 11.07
CA TRP A 88 -0.92 10.70 9.99
C TRP A 88 -0.22 9.37 9.66
N LEU A 89 0.91 9.05 10.26
CA LEU A 89 1.77 7.94 9.84
C LEU A 89 2.04 8.01 8.33
N LEU A 90 2.52 9.19 7.90
CA LEU A 90 2.68 9.53 6.50
C LEU A 90 3.90 8.83 5.89
N SER A 91 3.71 8.26 4.71
CA SER A 91 4.79 7.71 3.90
C SER A 91 4.70 8.23 2.47
N ILE A 92 5.84 8.38 1.80
CA ILE A 92 5.92 8.68 0.37
C ILE A 92 6.80 7.67 -0.35
N VAL A 93 6.43 7.38 -1.58
CA VAL A 93 7.18 6.50 -2.49
C VAL A 93 7.54 7.29 -3.73
N VAL A 94 8.83 7.45 -3.94
CA VAL A 94 9.38 8.12 -5.12
C VAL A 94 9.96 7.06 -6.04
N ALA A 95 9.32 6.85 -7.18
CA ALA A 95 9.82 5.95 -8.21
C ALA A 95 10.84 6.66 -9.11
N ARG A 96 11.61 5.84 -9.83
CA ARG A 96 12.46 6.36 -10.91
C ARG A 96 11.61 7.15 -11.92
N GLN A 97 12.14 8.25 -12.43
CA GLN A 97 11.51 9.04 -13.46
C GLN A 97 12.19 8.85 -14.83
N PRO A 98 11.44 8.76 -15.94
CA PRO A 98 9.98 8.62 -15.99
C PRO A 98 9.52 7.28 -15.44
N HIS A 99 8.40 7.29 -14.68
CA HIS A 99 7.83 6.08 -14.10
C HIS A 99 7.01 5.28 -15.12
N PHE A 100 6.30 5.97 -16.00
CA PHE A 100 5.51 5.36 -17.06
C PHE A 100 6.18 5.52 -18.42
N LYS A 101 6.00 4.51 -19.29
CA LYS A 101 6.60 4.46 -20.64
C LYS A 101 6.35 5.74 -21.47
N ASN A 102 5.15 6.32 -21.38
CA ASN A 102 4.73 7.49 -22.13
C ASN A 102 4.65 8.76 -21.28
N GLN A 103 5.31 8.79 -20.13
CA GLN A 103 5.32 9.96 -19.26
C GLN A 103 6.14 11.09 -19.93
N PRO A 104 5.59 12.32 -20.03
CA PRO A 104 6.35 13.46 -20.53
C PRO A 104 7.60 13.71 -19.66
N LEU A 105 8.72 14.08 -20.29
CA LEU A 105 10.00 14.26 -19.60
C LEU A 105 9.99 15.41 -18.57
N ASP A 106 9.13 16.40 -18.77
CA ASP A 106 8.93 17.55 -17.88
C ASP A 106 7.87 17.30 -16.80
N THR A 107 7.34 16.07 -16.72
CA THR A 107 6.36 15.64 -15.73
C THR A 107 7.01 14.65 -14.77
N GLN A 108 6.78 14.87 -13.49
CA GLN A 108 7.25 13.98 -12.43
C GLN A 108 6.07 13.46 -11.62
N ILE A 109 6.17 12.23 -11.14
CA ILE A 109 5.10 11.56 -10.41
C ILE A 109 5.69 10.89 -9.18
N PHE A 110 5.05 11.07 -8.05
CA PHE A 110 5.26 10.24 -6.87
C PHE A 110 3.93 10.01 -6.17
N TRP A 111 3.90 9.08 -5.24
CA TRP A 111 2.70 8.81 -4.46
C TRP A 111 3.04 8.65 -2.98
N GLY A 112 2.03 8.71 -2.16
CA GLY A 112 2.16 8.50 -0.74
C GLY A 112 0.86 8.00 -0.13
N TYR A 113 0.92 7.70 1.15
CA TYR A 113 -0.22 7.20 1.89
C TYR A 113 -0.11 7.56 3.37
N SER A 114 -1.25 7.51 4.02
CA SER A 114 -1.39 7.63 5.47
C SER A 114 -2.08 6.39 6.00
N LEU A 115 -1.52 5.82 7.06
CA LEU A 115 -2.11 4.71 7.80
C LEU A 115 -3.07 5.20 8.90
N ASN A 116 -2.99 6.48 9.28
CA ASN A 116 -3.80 7.09 10.31
C ASN A 116 -4.49 8.36 9.79
N MET A 117 -5.35 8.18 8.79
CA MET A 117 -6.03 9.27 8.11
C MET A 117 -7.06 10.02 8.96
N PHE A 118 -7.44 9.49 10.11
CA PHE A 118 -8.41 10.08 11.03
C PHE A 118 -7.78 11.03 12.07
N ALA A 119 -6.48 10.93 12.31
CA ALA A 119 -5.77 11.85 13.19
C ALA A 119 -5.65 13.25 12.57
N ASN A 120 -5.57 14.26 13.41
CA ASN A 120 -5.20 15.61 12.97
C ASN A 120 -3.73 15.63 12.57
N GLY A 121 -3.40 16.33 11.47
CA GLY A 121 -2.02 16.52 11.06
C GLY A 121 -1.24 17.42 12.00
N ASP A 122 0.08 17.39 11.88
CA ASP A 122 1.00 18.15 12.72
C ASP A 122 1.11 19.61 12.28
N TYR A 123 1.01 19.85 10.99
CA TYR A 123 1.05 21.19 10.36
C TYR A 123 -0.34 21.63 9.89
N VAL A 124 -1.15 20.71 9.36
CA VAL A 124 -2.55 20.94 9.01
C VAL A 124 -3.44 20.33 10.08
N LYS A 125 -3.99 21.17 10.95
CA LYS A 125 -4.71 20.74 12.16
C LYS A 125 -6.11 20.19 11.88
N LYS A 126 -6.20 19.24 10.94
CA LYS A 126 -7.43 18.48 10.62
C LYS A 126 -7.10 17.07 10.11
N PRO A 127 -8.07 16.11 10.17
CA PRO A 127 -7.86 14.76 9.66
C PRO A 127 -7.56 14.75 8.16
N MET A 128 -6.67 13.84 7.73
CA MET A 128 -6.24 13.79 6.33
C MET A 128 -7.41 13.57 5.36
N TYR A 129 -8.37 12.73 5.71
CA TYR A 129 -9.52 12.46 4.85
C TYR A 129 -10.42 13.68 4.58
N LYS A 130 -10.27 14.75 5.37
CA LYS A 130 -10.93 16.04 5.18
C LYS A 130 -10.06 17.06 4.46
N CYS A 131 -8.81 16.71 4.15
CA CYS A 131 -7.85 17.62 3.54
C CYS A 131 -7.99 17.67 2.02
N THR A 132 -7.79 18.85 1.47
CA THR A 132 -7.53 19.03 0.04
C THR A 132 -6.13 18.52 -0.31
N GLY A 133 -5.87 18.19 -1.56
CA GLY A 133 -4.53 17.81 -2.00
C GLY A 133 -3.47 18.88 -1.68
N ARG A 134 -3.86 20.17 -1.74
CA ARG A 134 -2.96 21.27 -1.36
C ARG A 134 -2.59 21.27 0.13
N GLU A 135 -3.52 20.91 1.00
CA GLU A 135 -3.28 20.78 2.44
C GLU A 135 -2.42 19.58 2.76
N ILE A 136 -2.66 18.45 2.09
CA ILE A 136 -1.77 17.26 2.21
C ILE A 136 -0.34 17.61 1.82
N MET A 137 -0.16 18.38 0.76
CA MET A 137 1.18 18.81 0.37
C MET A 137 1.81 19.80 1.37
N LYS A 138 1.03 20.63 2.05
CA LYS A 138 1.55 21.48 3.15
C LYS A 138 2.03 20.63 4.33
N GLU A 139 1.28 19.62 4.70
CA GLU A 139 1.68 18.67 5.74
C GLU A 139 3.00 17.98 5.36
N LEU A 140 3.07 17.40 4.16
CA LEU A 140 4.28 16.76 3.64
C LEU A 140 5.49 17.72 3.65
N MET A 141 5.32 18.94 3.15
CA MET A 141 6.40 19.92 3.12
C MET A 141 6.82 20.36 4.52
N GLY A 142 5.93 20.33 5.48
CA GLY A 142 6.26 20.53 6.90
C GLY A 142 7.20 19.45 7.42
N HIS A 143 6.87 18.18 7.21
CA HIS A 143 7.71 17.04 7.59
C HIS A 143 9.05 17.00 6.85
N LEU A 144 9.08 17.43 5.59
CA LEU A 144 10.32 17.62 4.83
C LEU A 144 11.13 18.85 5.28
N GLN A 145 10.65 19.63 6.26
CA GLN A 145 11.30 20.83 6.78
C GLN A 145 11.55 21.93 5.72
N ILE A 146 10.70 21.96 4.66
CA ILE A 146 10.80 22.97 3.61
C ILE A 146 10.43 24.36 4.18
N PRO A 147 11.30 25.37 4.05
CA PRO A 147 11.00 26.71 4.52
C PRO A 147 9.69 27.27 3.94
N LYS A 148 8.86 27.88 4.77
CA LYS A 148 7.53 28.39 4.34
C LYS A 148 7.58 29.30 3.11
N LYS A 149 8.66 30.10 2.98
CA LYS A 149 8.87 30.99 1.82
C LYS A 149 9.07 30.26 0.49
N GLU A 150 9.50 28.99 0.53
CA GLU A 150 9.79 28.16 -0.63
C GLU A 150 8.62 27.26 -1.03
N GLN A 151 7.70 26.97 -0.10
CA GLN A 151 6.60 26.04 -0.33
C GLN A 151 5.69 26.45 -1.49
N ALA A 152 5.41 27.73 -1.66
CA ALA A 152 4.58 28.24 -2.75
C ALA A 152 5.20 27.96 -4.13
N GLU A 153 6.50 28.12 -4.25
CA GLU A 153 7.25 27.81 -5.46
C GLU A 153 7.27 26.31 -5.75
N MET A 154 7.47 25.48 -4.74
CA MET A 154 7.48 24.01 -4.91
C MET A 154 6.10 23.44 -5.26
N MET A 155 5.02 24.14 -4.91
CA MET A 155 3.66 23.77 -5.30
C MET A 155 3.25 24.20 -6.70
N ARG A 156 4.09 24.95 -7.43
CA ARG A 156 3.78 25.36 -8.81
C ARG A 156 3.71 24.15 -9.73
N GLY A 157 2.66 24.05 -10.55
CA GLY A 157 2.45 22.95 -11.47
C GLY A 157 2.11 21.60 -10.79
N LEU A 158 1.85 21.61 -9.49
CA LEU A 158 1.56 20.41 -8.71
C LEU A 158 0.06 20.12 -8.66
N ILE A 159 -0.29 18.89 -8.90
CA ILE A 159 -1.63 18.32 -8.73
C ILE A 159 -1.51 17.14 -7.75
N CYS A 160 -2.23 17.21 -6.64
CA CYS A 160 -2.35 16.11 -5.69
C CYS A 160 -3.78 15.56 -5.74
N ARG A 161 -3.92 14.27 -5.98
CA ARG A 161 -5.19 13.55 -6.00
C ARG A 161 -5.19 12.49 -4.92
N THR A 162 -6.30 12.36 -4.23
CA THR A 162 -6.46 11.45 -3.11
C THR A 162 -7.40 10.31 -3.45
N SER A 163 -7.18 9.18 -2.79
CA SER A 163 -8.05 8.00 -2.87
C SER A 163 -8.10 7.33 -1.50
N ILE A 164 -9.29 7.02 -1.04
CA ILE A 164 -9.49 6.21 0.17
C ILE A 164 -9.53 4.75 -0.23
N MET A 165 -8.77 3.93 0.49
CA MET A 165 -8.59 2.51 0.25
C MET A 165 -9.11 1.74 1.48
N PRO A 166 -10.40 1.37 1.51
CA PRO A 166 -11.07 0.94 2.74
C PRO A 166 -10.57 -0.40 3.19
N TYR A 167 -10.08 -1.29 2.61
CA TYR A 167 -9.63 -2.60 3.11
C TYR A 167 -8.19 -2.94 2.70
N ILE A 168 -7.39 -1.94 2.36
CA ILE A 168 -6.02 -2.19 1.86
C ILE A 168 -5.16 -2.89 2.89
N ASP A 169 -5.36 -2.59 4.16
CA ASP A 169 -4.56 -3.12 5.26
C ASP A 169 -5.13 -4.40 5.85
N SER A 170 -6.27 -4.87 5.37
CA SER A 170 -6.94 -6.08 5.86
C SER A 170 -6.03 -7.33 5.79
N GLN A 171 -5.13 -7.38 4.84
CA GLN A 171 -4.15 -8.45 4.69
C GLN A 171 -3.12 -8.53 5.84
N PHE A 172 -2.94 -7.44 6.60
CA PHE A 172 -2.04 -7.37 7.74
C PHE A 172 -2.76 -7.55 9.08
N GLN A 173 -4.09 -7.65 9.08
CA GLN A 173 -4.84 -7.90 10.30
C GLN A 173 -4.44 -9.24 10.91
N PRO A 174 -4.45 -9.36 12.25
CA PRO A 174 -4.15 -10.61 12.94
C PRO A 174 -5.04 -11.75 12.42
N ARG A 175 -4.42 -12.85 12.03
CA ARG A 175 -5.10 -14.03 11.50
C ARG A 175 -4.43 -15.33 11.97
N ARG A 176 -5.15 -16.43 11.85
CA ARG A 176 -4.66 -17.77 12.12
C ARG A 176 -4.44 -18.52 10.81
N ILE A 177 -3.69 -19.61 10.87
CA ILE A 177 -3.60 -20.56 9.77
C ILE A 177 -4.99 -21.11 9.48
N GLY A 178 -5.42 -21.04 8.23
CA GLY A 178 -6.77 -21.44 7.80
C GLY A 178 -7.76 -20.29 7.63
N ASP A 179 -7.47 -19.08 8.13
CA ASP A 179 -8.29 -17.89 7.88
C ASP A 179 -8.27 -17.50 6.39
N ARG A 180 -7.15 -17.77 5.72
CA ARG A 180 -7.04 -17.67 4.25
C ARG A 180 -7.27 -19.03 3.61
N PRO A 181 -8.01 -19.09 2.46
CA PRO A 181 -8.10 -20.30 1.68
C PRO A 181 -6.74 -20.65 1.08
N LEU A 182 -6.43 -21.92 0.97
CA LEU A 182 -5.30 -22.36 0.15
C LEU A 182 -5.53 -21.96 -1.30
N VAL A 183 -4.47 -21.72 -2.06
CA VAL A 183 -4.58 -21.46 -3.51
C VAL A 183 -5.38 -22.58 -4.20
N ASN A 184 -5.08 -23.83 -3.83
CA ASN A 184 -5.79 -25.01 -4.33
C ASN A 184 -6.47 -25.70 -3.14
N PRO A 185 -7.75 -25.41 -2.86
CA PRO A 185 -8.47 -26.03 -1.75
C PRO A 185 -8.63 -27.55 -1.97
N LYS A 186 -8.51 -28.31 -0.91
CA LYS A 186 -8.66 -29.76 -0.99
C LYS A 186 -10.05 -30.14 -1.49
N GLY A 187 -10.12 -31.10 -2.41
CA GLY A 187 -11.37 -31.62 -2.96
C GLY A 187 -11.89 -30.86 -4.17
N TYR A 188 -11.16 -29.87 -4.69
CA TYR A 188 -11.55 -29.11 -5.87
C TYR A 188 -10.45 -29.19 -6.93
N GLU A 189 -10.76 -29.80 -8.07
CA GLU A 189 -9.82 -30.00 -9.18
C GLU A 189 -9.84 -28.88 -10.22
N ASN A 190 -10.92 -28.09 -10.27
CA ASN A 190 -11.16 -27.07 -11.28
C ASN A 190 -11.35 -25.67 -10.71
N PHE A 191 -10.89 -25.43 -9.49
CA PHE A 191 -11.06 -24.17 -8.78
C PHE A 191 -9.79 -23.78 -8.02
N ALA A 192 -9.47 -22.49 -8.02
CA ALA A 192 -8.35 -21.95 -7.27
C ALA A 192 -8.63 -20.53 -6.77
N PHE A 193 -8.11 -20.20 -5.59
CA PHE A 193 -8.01 -18.84 -5.08
C PHE A 193 -6.68 -18.23 -5.49
N VAL A 194 -6.70 -16.96 -5.87
CA VAL A 194 -5.49 -16.20 -6.22
C VAL A 194 -5.49 -14.87 -5.52
N SER A 195 -4.38 -14.14 -5.56
CA SER A 195 -4.14 -12.86 -4.92
C SER A 195 -3.65 -12.93 -3.48
N GLN A 196 -3.57 -11.77 -2.84
CA GLN A 196 -3.09 -11.62 -1.45
C GLN A 196 -4.04 -12.23 -0.41
N PHE A 197 -5.26 -12.59 -0.79
CA PHE A 197 -6.23 -13.24 0.09
C PHE A 197 -6.12 -14.77 0.11
N ALA A 198 -5.36 -15.37 -0.80
CA ALA A 198 -5.04 -16.79 -0.75
C ALA A 198 -3.82 -17.05 0.12
N GLU A 199 -3.74 -18.22 0.77
CA GLU A 199 -2.58 -18.61 1.55
C GLU A 199 -1.47 -19.15 0.65
N VAL A 200 -0.31 -18.50 0.68
CA VAL A 200 0.93 -18.96 0.09
C VAL A 200 1.93 -19.18 1.23
N PRO A 201 2.18 -20.42 1.63
CA PRO A 201 3.07 -20.71 2.75
C PRO A 201 4.47 -20.12 2.56
N GLU A 202 5.03 -19.62 3.67
CA GLU A 202 6.40 -19.09 3.75
C GLU A 202 6.67 -17.81 2.94
N ASP A 203 5.69 -17.28 2.19
CA ASP A 203 5.87 -16.06 1.42
C ASP A 203 5.34 -14.82 2.17
N VAL A 204 5.84 -13.64 1.78
CA VAL A 204 5.49 -12.37 2.40
C VAL A 204 4.29 -11.75 1.69
N VAL A 205 3.19 -11.62 2.39
CA VAL A 205 1.99 -10.92 1.92
C VAL A 205 2.32 -9.47 1.55
N PHE A 206 1.55 -8.87 0.67
CA PHE A 206 1.67 -7.49 0.18
C PHE A 206 2.72 -7.28 -0.91
N THR A 207 3.37 -8.30 -1.39
CA THR A 207 4.26 -8.18 -2.55
C THR A 207 3.55 -8.58 -3.83
N MET A 208 3.97 -8.02 -4.97
CA MET A 208 3.48 -8.49 -6.27
C MET A 208 3.87 -9.95 -6.50
N GLU A 209 5.04 -10.33 -6.04
CA GLU A 209 5.57 -11.69 -6.11
C GLU A 209 4.64 -12.70 -5.43
N TYR A 210 4.06 -12.35 -4.30
CA TYR A 210 3.07 -13.17 -3.61
C TYR A 210 1.88 -13.50 -4.51
N SER A 211 1.29 -12.47 -5.13
CA SER A 211 0.16 -12.64 -6.04
C SER A 211 0.52 -13.41 -7.31
N VAL A 212 1.72 -13.17 -7.85
CA VAL A 212 2.24 -13.92 -9.01
C VAL A 212 2.45 -15.38 -8.65
N ARG A 213 3.02 -15.66 -7.48
CA ARG A 213 3.23 -17.04 -6.99
C ARG A 213 1.91 -17.77 -6.81
N ALA A 214 0.91 -17.14 -6.19
CA ALA A 214 -0.43 -17.71 -6.05
C ALA A 214 -1.04 -18.04 -7.42
N ALA A 215 -0.90 -17.13 -8.39
CA ALA A 215 -1.39 -17.35 -9.75
C ALA A 215 -0.64 -18.47 -10.47
N GLN A 216 0.68 -18.55 -10.35
CA GLN A 216 1.49 -19.65 -10.93
C GLN A 216 1.08 -21.00 -10.33
N GLN A 217 0.93 -21.07 -9.00
CA GLN A 217 0.46 -22.29 -8.33
C GLN A 217 -0.90 -22.73 -8.83
N ALA A 218 -1.84 -21.79 -8.94
CA ALA A 218 -3.18 -22.06 -9.48
C ALA A 218 -3.12 -22.61 -10.90
N VAL A 219 -2.34 -21.98 -11.80
CA VAL A 219 -2.21 -22.40 -13.21
C VAL A 219 -1.56 -23.79 -13.30
N TYR A 220 -0.45 -24.02 -12.56
CA TYR A 220 0.21 -25.33 -12.61
C TYR A 220 -0.73 -26.44 -12.16
N TYR A 221 -1.47 -26.22 -11.10
CA TYR A 221 -2.46 -27.17 -10.61
C TYR A 221 -3.59 -27.41 -11.62
N LEU A 222 -4.27 -26.36 -12.06
CA LEU A 222 -5.44 -26.46 -12.95
C LEU A 222 -5.10 -27.02 -14.35
N MET A 223 -3.87 -26.82 -14.80
CA MET A 223 -3.38 -27.29 -16.09
C MET A 223 -2.63 -28.63 -16.03
N GLY A 224 -2.47 -29.21 -14.84
CA GLY A 224 -1.69 -30.43 -14.66
C GLY A 224 -0.22 -30.28 -15.02
N VAL A 225 0.34 -29.08 -14.82
CA VAL A 225 1.76 -28.81 -15.12
C VAL A 225 2.63 -29.30 -13.97
N ASP A 226 3.43 -30.32 -14.22
CA ASP A 226 4.43 -30.84 -13.26
C ASP A 226 5.65 -29.94 -13.22
N LYS A 227 5.52 -28.81 -12.51
CA LYS A 227 6.60 -27.85 -12.33
C LYS A 227 6.56 -27.26 -10.90
N GLU A 228 7.69 -27.29 -10.23
CA GLU A 228 7.84 -26.65 -8.93
C GLU A 228 7.89 -25.13 -9.06
N LEU A 229 7.31 -24.46 -8.07
CA LEU A 229 7.48 -23.01 -7.92
C LEU A 229 8.90 -22.70 -7.46
N THR A 230 9.44 -21.59 -7.91
CA THR A 230 10.72 -21.09 -7.38
C THR A 230 10.62 -20.96 -5.86
N PRO A 231 11.52 -21.57 -5.07
CA PRO A 231 11.43 -21.53 -3.62
C PRO A 231 11.55 -20.09 -3.10
N VAL A 232 10.85 -19.81 -1.98
CA VAL A 232 10.99 -18.55 -1.26
C VAL A 232 12.37 -18.46 -0.62
N SER A 233 13.05 -17.33 -0.81
CA SER A 233 14.35 -17.12 -0.20
C SER A 233 14.24 -17.04 1.33
N LYS A 234 15.10 -17.80 2.02
CA LYS A 234 15.17 -17.83 3.50
C LYS A 234 16.35 -17.00 4.04
N HIS A 235 16.76 -15.96 3.33
CA HIS A 235 17.88 -15.10 3.72
C HIS A 235 17.70 -14.43 5.09
N GLN A 236 16.47 -14.22 5.55
CA GLN A 236 16.14 -13.69 6.88
C GLN A 236 16.66 -14.59 8.02
N TYR A 237 16.96 -15.85 7.75
CA TYR A 237 17.56 -16.79 8.72
C TYR A 237 19.08 -16.94 8.54
N SER A 238 19.68 -16.24 7.58
CA SER A 238 21.13 -16.30 7.36
C SER A 238 21.87 -15.59 8.51
N PRO A 239 22.80 -16.26 9.21
CA PRO A 239 23.60 -15.63 10.26
C PRO A 239 24.36 -14.39 9.78
N LYS A 240 24.86 -14.41 8.54
CA LYS A 240 25.55 -13.29 7.90
C LYS A 240 24.61 -12.08 7.78
N VAL A 241 23.39 -12.28 7.27
CA VAL A 241 22.40 -11.19 7.11
C VAL A 241 22.02 -10.61 8.46
N LEU A 242 21.82 -11.47 9.47
CA LEU A 242 21.49 -11.04 10.84
C LEU A 242 22.62 -10.21 11.46
N LEU A 243 23.88 -10.64 11.31
CA LEU A 243 25.04 -9.90 11.81
C LEU A 243 25.21 -8.56 11.08
N ASP A 244 25.11 -8.54 9.74
CA ASP A 244 25.19 -7.31 8.96
C ASP A 244 24.08 -6.32 9.35
N SER A 245 22.87 -6.81 9.60
CA SER A 245 21.75 -6.00 10.08
C SER A 245 22.02 -5.43 11.47
N PHE A 246 22.53 -6.26 12.39
CA PHE A 246 22.89 -5.83 13.74
C PHE A 246 23.92 -4.70 13.72
N PHE A 247 25.01 -4.84 12.96
CA PHE A 247 26.02 -3.79 12.86
C PHE A 247 25.48 -2.49 12.23
N LYS A 248 24.62 -2.59 11.21
CA LYS A 248 24.01 -1.41 10.57
C LYS A 248 23.01 -0.68 11.46
N LEU A 249 22.37 -1.37 12.39
CA LEU A 249 21.45 -0.76 13.35
C LEU A 249 22.17 0.01 14.46
N HIS A 250 23.45 -0.30 14.71
CA HIS A 250 24.24 0.27 15.80
C HIS A 250 25.40 1.15 15.30
N SER A 251 25.50 1.38 14.00
CA SER A 251 26.41 2.33 13.35
C SER A 251 25.68 3.66 13.08
#